data_daa865618c861a0445489be24d99e306
#
_entry.id   daa865618c861a0445489be24d99e306
#
_cell.length_a   1.000
_cell.length_b   1.000
_cell.length_c   1.000
_cell.angle_alpha   90.00
_cell.angle_beta   90.00
_cell.angle_gamma   90.00
#
_symmetry.space_group_name_H-M   'P 1'
#
loop_
_entity.id
_entity.type
_entity.pdbx_description
1 polymer ?
#
loop_
_entity_poly.entity_id
_entity_poly.type
_entity_poly.pdbx_seq_one_letter_code
_entity_poly.pdbx_strand_id
1 'polypeptide(L)'
;MDATHGDAYKATYGFSYPPIEYLNKLKIPVLVCYGTKDWCAPFVDFMRVDFIRKGKTNFQFNPYIGTEHNYYPLNKENKPNYDLFNWDKVANDWLKWLNEK
;
A
#
# COMPACT_ATOMS: atom_id res chain seq x y z
N MET A 1 13.35 12.54 8.24
CA MET A 1 13.71 11.34 9.02
C MET A 1 15.02 11.61 9.73
N ASP A 2 15.09 11.39 11.04
CA ASP A 2 16.34 11.62 11.76
C ASP A 2 17.36 10.49 11.47
N ALA A 3 18.62 10.72 11.81
CA ALA A 3 19.70 9.78 11.50
C ALA A 3 19.51 8.43 12.19
N THR A 4 19.04 8.43 13.42
CA THR A 4 18.81 7.20 14.18
C THR A 4 17.74 6.33 13.48
N HIS A 5 16.65 6.96 13.08
CA HIS A 5 15.58 6.26 12.37
C HIS A 5 16.08 5.73 11.02
N GLY A 6 16.85 6.53 10.29
CA GLY A 6 17.42 6.11 9.01
C GLY A 6 18.38 4.93 9.17
N ASP A 7 19.21 4.94 10.19
CA ASP A 7 20.15 3.86 10.45
C ASP A 7 19.44 2.58 10.87
N ALA A 8 18.43 2.68 11.73
CA ALA A 8 17.62 1.53 12.13
C ALA A 8 16.90 0.91 10.92
N TYR A 9 16.37 1.76 10.05
CA TYR A 9 15.70 1.33 8.84
C TYR A 9 16.66 0.57 7.92
N LYS A 10 17.84 1.12 7.68
CA LYS A 10 18.86 0.46 6.85
C LYS A 10 19.32 -0.85 7.46
N ALA A 11 19.54 -0.89 8.76
CA ALA A 11 19.97 -2.09 9.45
C ALA A 11 18.91 -3.19 9.38
N THR A 12 17.64 -2.81 9.51
CA THR A 12 16.53 -3.76 9.50
C THR A 12 16.29 -4.35 8.11
N TYR A 13 16.40 -3.54 7.06
CA TYR A 13 15.98 -3.94 5.72
C TYR A 13 17.14 -4.11 4.73
N GLY A 14 18.37 -3.82 5.14
CA GLY A 14 19.53 -3.95 4.26
C GLY A 14 19.48 -3.02 3.06
N PHE A 15 19.23 -1.75 3.27
CA PHE A 15 18.84 -0.80 2.24
C PHE A 15 19.94 -0.27 1.34
N SER A 16 20.76 -1.12 0.83
CA SER A 16 21.48 -0.81 -0.39
C SER A 16 20.68 -1.17 -1.64
N TYR A 17 19.48 -1.77 -1.47
CA TYR A 17 18.66 -2.25 -2.59
C TYR A 17 17.21 -1.79 -2.37
N PRO A 18 16.65 -0.94 -3.26
CA PRO A 18 15.30 -0.39 -3.06
C PRO A 18 14.23 -1.47 -2.99
N PRO A 19 13.23 -1.33 -2.09
CA PRO A 19 12.14 -2.30 -1.97
C PRO A 19 11.41 -2.60 -3.28
N ILE A 20 11.26 -1.60 -4.15
CA ILE A 20 10.59 -1.79 -5.43
C ILE A 20 11.30 -2.82 -6.31
N GLU A 21 12.61 -2.95 -6.18
CA GLU A 21 13.38 -3.92 -6.94
C GLU A 21 13.06 -5.35 -6.51
N TYR A 22 12.86 -5.57 -5.22
CA TYR A 22 12.41 -6.88 -4.73
C TYR A 22 11.00 -7.19 -5.18
N LEU A 23 10.10 -6.21 -5.11
CA LEU A 23 8.72 -6.38 -5.56
C LEU A 23 8.64 -6.70 -7.05
N ASN A 24 9.52 -6.09 -7.85
CA ASN A 24 9.59 -6.38 -9.27
C ASN A 24 9.93 -7.84 -9.58
N LYS A 25 10.60 -8.53 -8.67
CA LYS A 25 11.01 -9.92 -8.86
C LYS A 25 9.93 -10.93 -8.48
N LEU A 26 8.87 -10.49 -7.81
CA LEU A 26 7.80 -11.39 -7.41
C LEU A 26 7.01 -11.87 -8.62
N LYS A 27 6.77 -13.16 -8.67
CA LYS A 27 5.99 -13.79 -9.74
C LYS A 27 4.61 -14.25 -9.29
N ILE A 28 4.38 -14.28 -7.97
CA ILE A 28 3.08 -14.66 -7.41
C ILE A 28 2.07 -13.52 -7.58
N PRO A 29 0.76 -13.82 -7.53
CA PRO A 29 -0.25 -12.76 -7.48
C PRO A 29 -0.11 -11.93 -6.20
N VAL A 30 -0.18 -10.62 -6.34
CA VAL A 30 -0.05 -9.68 -5.22
C VAL A 30 -1.19 -8.68 -5.25
N LEU A 31 -1.83 -8.48 -4.12
CA LEU A 31 -2.83 -7.44 -3.94
C LEU A 31 -2.26 -6.34 -3.05
N VAL A 32 -2.28 -5.11 -3.55
CA VAL A 32 -1.82 -3.93 -2.80
C VAL A 32 -3.04 -3.09 -2.45
N CYS A 33 -3.37 -3.02 -1.16
CA CYS A 33 -4.47 -2.21 -0.66
C CYS A 33 -3.90 -0.98 0.05
N TYR A 34 -4.51 0.18 -0.19
CA TYR A 34 -4.03 1.41 0.44
C TYR A 34 -5.12 2.46 0.50
N GLY A 35 -5.01 3.35 1.49
CA GLY A 35 -5.87 4.53 1.58
C GLY A 35 -5.28 5.66 0.74
N THR A 36 -6.12 6.34 -0.03
CA THR A 36 -5.62 7.39 -0.93
C THR A 36 -5.17 8.65 -0.18
N LYS A 37 -5.53 8.77 1.10
CA LYS A 37 -5.06 9.86 1.96
C LYS A 37 -3.92 9.45 2.88
N ASP A 38 -3.40 8.23 2.72
CA ASP A 38 -2.21 7.78 3.42
C ASP A 38 -1.00 8.55 2.88
N TRP A 39 -0.05 8.88 3.76
CA TRP A 39 1.17 9.58 3.35
C TRP A 39 2.00 8.77 2.36
N CYS A 40 1.87 7.45 2.33
CA CYS A 40 2.59 6.60 1.39
C CYS A 40 1.88 6.45 0.03
N ALA A 41 0.67 6.99 -0.14
CA ALA A 41 -0.09 6.84 -1.37
C ALA A 41 0.67 7.30 -2.63
N PRO A 42 1.39 8.42 -2.61
CA PRO A 42 2.17 8.81 -3.80
C PRO A 42 3.21 7.77 -4.21
N PHE A 43 3.84 7.10 -3.25
CA PHE A 43 4.80 6.03 -3.56
C PHE A 43 4.08 4.82 -4.20
N VAL A 44 2.91 4.46 -3.69
CA VAL A 44 2.12 3.36 -4.24
C VAL A 44 1.67 3.68 -5.66
N ASP A 45 1.23 4.91 -5.91
CA ASP A 45 0.85 5.35 -7.25
C ASP A 45 2.04 5.31 -8.21
N PHE A 46 3.21 5.74 -7.77
CA PHE A 46 4.44 5.62 -8.56
C PHE A 46 4.76 4.17 -8.90
N MET A 47 4.67 3.28 -7.92
CA MET A 47 4.94 1.86 -8.10
C MET A 47 3.98 1.25 -9.12
N ARG A 48 2.70 1.62 -9.04
CA ARG A 48 1.68 1.15 -9.97
C ARG A 48 2.02 1.54 -11.41
N VAL A 49 2.37 2.81 -11.62
CA VAL A 49 2.75 3.31 -12.95
C VAL A 49 3.99 2.57 -13.46
N ASP A 50 4.99 2.40 -12.60
CA ASP A 50 6.23 1.72 -12.97
C ASP A 50 5.96 0.26 -13.39
N PHE A 51 5.12 -0.45 -12.67
CA PHE A 51 4.77 -1.83 -12.99
C PHE A 51 3.97 -1.94 -14.29
N ILE A 52 3.08 -0.98 -14.56
CA ILE A 52 2.36 -0.94 -15.82
C ILE A 52 3.34 -0.75 -16.98
N ARG A 53 4.30 0.16 -16.83
CA ARG A 53 5.31 0.43 -17.84
C ARG A 53 6.20 -0.79 -18.12
N LYS A 54 6.45 -1.60 -17.11
CA LYS A 54 7.25 -2.82 -17.21
C LYS A 54 6.45 -4.03 -17.68
N GLY A 55 5.16 -3.86 -17.96
CA GLY A 55 4.30 -4.96 -18.39
C GLY A 55 4.00 -5.99 -17.31
N LYS A 56 4.13 -5.63 -16.04
CA LYS A 56 3.90 -6.53 -14.92
C LYS A 56 2.40 -6.74 -14.73
N THR A 57 1.95 -7.99 -14.70
CA THR A 57 0.52 -8.32 -14.65
C THR A 57 0.08 -9.05 -13.38
N ASN A 58 1.02 -9.35 -12.47
CA ASN A 58 0.71 -10.10 -11.27
C ASN A 58 0.33 -9.24 -10.05
N PHE A 59 0.37 -7.91 -10.19
CA PHE A 59 -0.02 -6.98 -9.13
C PHE A 59 -1.38 -6.38 -9.43
N GLN A 60 -2.25 -6.38 -8.44
CA GLN A 60 -3.52 -5.67 -8.46
C GLN A 60 -3.50 -4.60 -7.37
N PHE A 61 -3.90 -3.38 -7.72
CA PHE A 61 -3.93 -2.24 -6.79
C PHE A 61 -5.38 -1.91 -6.45
N ASN A 62 -5.67 -1.83 -5.16
CA ASN A 62 -7.02 -1.58 -4.67
C ASN A 62 -7.00 -0.35 -3.74
N PRO A 63 -7.24 0.86 -4.27
CA PRO A 63 -7.28 2.07 -3.46
C PRO A 63 -8.62 2.20 -2.72
N TYR A 64 -8.55 2.62 -1.45
CA TYR A 64 -9.73 2.98 -0.67
C TYR A 64 -9.78 4.50 -0.59
N ILE A 65 -10.67 5.08 -1.39
CA ILE A 65 -10.69 6.52 -1.65
C ILE A 65 -11.08 7.31 -0.41
N GLY A 66 -10.30 8.34 -0.10
CA GLY A 66 -10.57 9.23 1.02
C GLY A 66 -10.18 8.67 2.38
N THR A 67 -9.52 7.50 2.44
CA THR A 67 -9.14 6.87 3.71
C THR A 67 -7.67 7.09 4.03
N GLU A 68 -7.37 7.05 5.34
CA GLU A 68 -6.01 7.13 5.84
C GLU A 68 -5.38 5.71 5.94
N HIS A 69 -4.24 5.60 6.61
CA HIS A 69 -3.45 4.37 6.66
C HIS A 69 -4.22 3.14 7.18
N ASN A 70 -5.14 3.36 8.13
CA ASN A 70 -5.94 2.27 8.71
C ASN A 70 -7.34 2.17 8.09
N TYR A 71 -7.53 2.75 6.91
CA TYR A 71 -8.76 2.70 6.12
C TYR A 71 -9.94 3.44 6.73
N TYR A 72 -9.70 4.34 7.69
CA TYR A 72 -10.75 5.23 8.18
C TYR A 72 -10.88 6.43 7.25
N PRO A 73 -12.10 6.78 6.81
CA PRO A 73 -12.29 7.99 6.02
C PRO A 73 -11.91 9.23 6.83
N LEU A 74 -11.34 10.23 6.17
CA LEU A 74 -11.05 11.50 6.81
C LEU A 74 -12.29 12.37 6.82
N ASN A 75 -12.48 13.12 7.94
CA ASN A 75 -13.56 14.09 8.05
C ASN A 75 -13.13 15.43 7.42
N LYS A 76 -13.99 16.46 7.55
CA LYS A 76 -13.74 17.79 6.97
C LYS A 76 -12.49 18.45 7.53
N GLU A 77 -12.02 18.03 8.70
CA GLU A 77 -10.83 18.57 9.35
C GLU A 77 -9.58 17.74 9.08
N ASN A 78 -9.66 16.81 8.12
CA ASN A 78 -8.58 15.89 7.76
C ASN A 78 -8.15 14.97 8.90
N LYS A 79 -9.09 14.62 9.78
CA LYS A 79 -8.85 13.67 10.87
C LYS A 79 -9.64 12.40 10.63
N PRO A 80 -9.12 11.23 11.09
CA PRO A 80 -9.83 9.98 10.89
C PRO A 80 -11.21 9.98 11.56
N ASN A 81 -12.21 9.54 10.82
CA ASN A 81 -13.54 9.34 11.36
C ASN A 81 -13.66 7.90 11.86
N TYR A 82 -13.41 7.69 13.15
CA TYR A 82 -13.42 6.35 13.75
C TYR A 82 -14.80 5.73 13.89
N ASP A 83 -15.85 6.48 13.60
CA ASP A 83 -17.22 5.93 13.56
C ASP A 83 -17.50 5.13 12.29
N LEU A 84 -16.66 5.29 11.27
CA LEU A 84 -16.82 4.60 9.99
C LEU A 84 -15.79 3.47 9.89
N PHE A 85 -16.17 2.31 10.42
CA PHE A 85 -15.30 1.13 10.45
C PHE A 85 -15.29 0.45 9.08
N ASN A 86 -14.12 0.37 8.46
CA ASN A 86 -13.96 -0.17 7.11
C ASN A 86 -13.26 -1.53 7.04
N TRP A 87 -12.77 -2.05 8.16
CA TRP A 87 -11.99 -3.28 8.14
C TRP A 87 -12.77 -4.50 7.66
N ASP A 88 -14.08 -4.54 7.93
CA ASP A 88 -14.92 -5.63 7.42
C ASP A 88 -14.93 -5.64 5.89
N LYS A 89 -15.06 -4.46 5.29
CA LYS A 89 -15.02 -4.33 3.83
C LYS A 89 -13.65 -4.74 3.27
N VAL A 90 -12.59 -4.27 3.89
CA VAL A 90 -11.22 -4.58 3.45
C VAL A 90 -10.97 -6.08 3.53
N ALA A 91 -11.34 -6.71 4.65
CA ALA A 91 -11.17 -8.15 4.83
C ALA A 91 -11.98 -8.95 3.81
N ASN A 92 -13.21 -8.53 3.52
CA ASN A 92 -14.04 -9.17 2.51
C ASN A 92 -13.45 -9.02 1.11
N ASP A 93 -12.87 -7.87 0.81
CA ASP A 93 -12.19 -7.65 -0.48
C ASP A 93 -10.98 -8.58 -0.62
N TRP A 94 -10.21 -8.77 0.46
CA TRP A 94 -9.07 -9.71 0.45
C TRP A 94 -9.55 -11.14 0.22
N LEU A 95 -10.59 -11.58 0.92
CA LEU A 95 -11.14 -12.92 0.76
C LEU A 95 -11.64 -13.15 -0.65
N LYS A 96 -12.36 -12.19 -1.21
CA LYS A 96 -12.85 -12.26 -2.57
C LYS A 96 -11.68 -12.41 -3.56
N TRP A 97 -10.66 -11.60 -3.40
CA TRP A 97 -9.48 -11.67 -4.26
C TRP A 97 -8.79 -13.03 -4.17
N LEU A 98 -8.62 -13.56 -2.95
CA LEU A 98 -8.01 -14.88 -2.73
C LEU A 98 -8.81 -15.98 -3.41
N ASN A 99 -10.15 -15.92 -3.33
CA ASN A 99 -11.03 -16.93 -3.91
C ASN A 99 -11.03 -16.89 -5.44
N GLU A 100 -10.65 -15.78 -6.04
CA GLU A 100 -10.55 -15.63 -7.49
C GLU A 100 -9.20 -16.11 -8.04
N LYS A 101 -8.27 -16.46 -7.16
CA LYS A 101 -6.93 -16.95 -7.50
C LYS A 101 -6.80 -18.43 -7.16
#